data_235453bb37257283c618b294d2850453
#
_entry.id   235453bb37257283c618b294d2850453
#
_cell.length_a   1.000
_cell.length_b   1.000
_cell.length_c   1.000
_cell.angle_alpha   90.00
_cell.angle_beta   90.00
_cell.angle_gamma   90.00
#
_symmetry.space_group_name_H-M   'P 1'
#
loop_
_entity.id
_entity.type
_entity.pdbx_description
1 polymer ?
#
loop_
_entity_poly.entity_id
_entity_poly.type
_entity_poly.pdbx_seq_one_letter_code
_entity_poly.pdbx_strand_id
1 'polypeptide(L)'
;MKCYKAKWILTSTDKVLEDMAIVVDEGKIIDIIPNSDVNFDEKHIKDLGNAVITPGFIDLLTQFQYTDIGIAKPQGVKNKLKKFFKVLSLKYNFAGVSQESYSRKWAEILTDYFSLDREEKISAFKKGVTSSIMSGTTCIAQVSKEFKYFDIINRLPIKNYLFFEVFADTKNKSKKNFKLVRSVVEDLIFHKGENTHIGIMLNSMSGVHKKLWALFSKYCRNMLMMTRFAESQDEIDWLEHGFSDVDILHKFMGLRKISPYEKELTPVRYLENLKVLTKKVLVANANYAEDELEQLAEMGVKFF
;
A
#
# COMPACT_ATOMS: atom_id res chain seq x y z
N MET A 1 -9.06 33.84 4.55
CA MET A 1 -9.65 33.48 3.24
C MET A 1 -8.63 33.66 2.13
N LYS A 2 -8.56 32.76 1.15
CA LYS A 2 -7.74 32.84 -0.08
C LYS A 2 -8.59 32.46 -1.28
N CYS A 3 -8.31 33.04 -2.43
CA CYS A 3 -9.03 32.78 -3.66
C CYS A 3 -8.04 32.33 -4.76
N TYR A 4 -8.36 31.23 -5.44
CA TYR A 4 -7.54 30.64 -6.51
C TYR A 4 -8.36 30.69 -7.81
N LYS A 5 -7.94 31.52 -8.76
CA LYS A 5 -8.56 31.64 -10.08
C LYS A 5 -7.88 30.71 -11.07
N ALA A 6 -8.64 30.07 -11.93
CA ALA A 6 -8.12 29.26 -13.01
C ALA A 6 -9.09 29.25 -14.22
N LYS A 7 -8.55 28.93 -15.41
CA LYS A 7 -9.35 28.71 -16.61
C LYS A 7 -10.31 27.53 -16.44
N TRP A 8 -9.83 26.44 -15.83
CA TRP A 8 -10.64 25.23 -15.64
C TRP A 8 -10.51 24.71 -14.21
N ILE A 9 -11.62 24.23 -13.67
CA ILE A 9 -11.68 23.53 -12.39
C ILE A 9 -12.38 22.19 -12.61
N LEU A 10 -11.67 21.09 -12.39
CA LEU A 10 -12.21 19.75 -12.41
C LEU A 10 -12.76 19.41 -11.02
N THR A 11 -14.07 19.31 -10.86
CA THR A 11 -14.71 19.02 -9.56
C THR A 11 -15.02 17.54 -9.36
N SER A 12 -15.21 16.81 -10.48
CA SER A 12 -15.44 15.36 -10.54
C SER A 12 -14.99 14.85 -11.90
N THR A 13 -15.06 13.55 -12.12
CA THR A 13 -14.71 12.92 -13.41
C THR A 13 -15.50 13.50 -14.59
N ASP A 14 -16.69 14.01 -14.34
CA ASP A 14 -17.65 14.37 -15.41
C ASP A 14 -17.95 15.88 -15.46
N LYS A 15 -17.37 16.66 -14.54
CA LYS A 15 -17.73 18.08 -14.43
C LYS A 15 -16.50 18.97 -14.42
N VAL A 16 -16.34 19.72 -15.52
CA VAL A 16 -15.37 20.79 -15.67
C VAL A 16 -16.09 22.12 -15.61
N LEU A 17 -15.61 23.01 -14.77
CA LEU A 17 -16.09 24.40 -14.69
C LEU A 17 -15.06 25.30 -15.37
N GLU A 18 -15.53 26.28 -16.15
CA GLU A 18 -14.68 27.24 -16.84
C GLU A 18 -14.78 28.64 -16.20
N ASP A 19 -13.63 29.33 -16.19
CA ASP A 19 -13.51 30.72 -15.70
C ASP A 19 -14.07 30.92 -14.28
N MET A 20 -13.70 30.00 -13.38
CA MET A 20 -14.15 29.97 -11.98
C MET A 20 -12.99 30.17 -11.01
N ALA A 21 -13.32 30.49 -9.77
CA ALA A 21 -12.40 30.63 -8.66
C ALA A 21 -12.83 29.76 -7.48
N ILE A 22 -11.85 29.12 -6.82
CA ILE A 22 -12.05 28.37 -5.57
C ILE A 22 -11.76 29.31 -4.41
N VAL A 23 -12.70 29.44 -3.49
CA VAL A 23 -12.53 30.18 -2.23
C VAL A 23 -12.20 29.22 -1.13
N VAL A 24 -11.07 29.46 -0.45
CA VAL A 24 -10.54 28.60 0.62
C VAL A 24 -10.44 29.41 1.90
N ASP A 25 -10.95 28.85 2.99
CA ASP A 25 -10.77 29.39 4.33
C ASP A 25 -10.42 28.28 5.31
N GLU A 26 -9.47 28.53 6.20
CA GLU A 26 -8.96 27.55 7.19
C GLU A 26 -8.68 26.15 6.61
N GLY A 27 -8.12 26.11 5.39
CA GLY A 27 -7.78 24.85 4.72
C GLY A 27 -8.95 24.09 4.10
N LYS A 28 -10.15 24.69 4.04
CA LYS A 28 -11.34 24.11 3.44
C LYS A 28 -11.81 24.93 2.24
N ILE A 29 -12.26 24.26 1.20
CA ILE A 29 -13.00 24.90 0.10
C ILE A 29 -14.37 25.26 0.65
N ILE A 30 -14.70 26.55 0.65
CA ILE A 30 -15.99 27.06 1.14
C ILE A 30 -16.93 27.43 0.00
N ASP A 31 -16.39 27.77 -1.19
CA ASP A 31 -17.20 28.09 -2.35
C ASP A 31 -16.41 27.94 -3.66
N ILE A 32 -17.14 27.86 -4.76
CA ILE A 32 -16.63 27.98 -6.14
C ILE A 32 -17.49 28.98 -6.87
N ILE A 33 -16.91 30.13 -7.20
CA ILE A 33 -17.62 31.29 -7.77
C ILE A 33 -17.07 31.66 -9.15
N PRO A 34 -17.87 32.33 -10.00
CA PRO A 34 -17.37 32.89 -11.27
C PRO A 34 -16.17 33.84 -11.03
N ASN A 35 -15.21 33.87 -11.94
CA ASN A 35 -14.09 34.79 -11.86
C ASN A 35 -14.51 36.25 -11.84
N SER A 36 -15.68 36.59 -12.46
CA SER A 36 -16.29 37.91 -12.43
C SER A 36 -16.72 38.37 -11.04
N ASP A 37 -17.08 37.42 -10.19
CA ASP A 37 -17.67 37.67 -8.86
C ASP A 37 -16.61 37.72 -7.74
N VAL A 38 -15.33 37.53 -8.12
CA VAL A 38 -14.21 37.57 -7.18
C VAL A 38 -13.99 39.00 -6.69
N ASN A 39 -14.34 39.24 -5.43
CA ASN A 39 -14.18 40.53 -4.76
C ASN A 39 -13.35 40.35 -3.50
N PHE A 40 -12.04 40.16 -3.68
CA PHE A 40 -11.03 39.98 -2.60
C PHE A 40 -9.88 40.95 -2.83
N ASP A 41 -9.19 41.35 -1.78
CA ASP A 41 -7.90 42.07 -1.91
C ASP A 41 -6.94 41.23 -2.77
N GLU A 42 -6.19 41.87 -3.66
CA GLU A 42 -5.24 41.22 -4.58
C GLU A 42 -4.25 40.26 -3.88
N LYS A 43 -3.80 40.63 -2.67
CA LYS A 43 -2.91 39.78 -1.85
C LYS A 43 -3.50 38.41 -1.47
N HIS A 44 -4.81 38.28 -1.55
CA HIS A 44 -5.54 37.05 -1.24
C HIS A 44 -5.96 36.27 -2.49
N ILE A 45 -5.71 36.83 -3.68
CA ILE A 45 -6.01 36.19 -4.96
C ILE A 45 -4.74 35.60 -5.55
N LYS A 46 -4.80 34.34 -5.94
CA LYS A 46 -3.79 33.69 -6.77
C LYS A 46 -4.41 33.34 -8.11
N ASP A 47 -4.08 34.13 -9.13
CA ASP A 47 -4.50 33.85 -10.51
C ASP A 47 -3.48 32.87 -11.14
N LEU A 48 -3.98 31.73 -11.59
CA LEU A 48 -3.20 30.67 -12.22
C LEU A 48 -3.28 30.74 -13.76
N GLY A 49 -4.08 31.66 -14.30
CA GLY A 49 -4.25 31.86 -15.75
C GLY A 49 -4.83 30.62 -16.44
N ASN A 50 -4.23 30.22 -17.55
CA ASN A 50 -4.67 29.07 -18.35
C ASN A 50 -4.28 27.73 -17.69
N ALA A 51 -4.61 27.56 -16.42
CA ALA A 51 -4.34 26.34 -15.65
C ALA A 51 -5.63 25.54 -15.41
N VAL A 52 -5.45 24.27 -15.07
CA VAL A 52 -6.50 23.41 -14.55
C VAL A 52 -6.27 23.17 -13.06
N ILE A 53 -7.25 23.46 -12.23
CA ILE A 53 -7.25 23.03 -10.84
C ILE A 53 -7.98 21.68 -10.76
N THR A 54 -7.33 20.69 -10.16
CA THR A 54 -7.90 19.35 -9.94
C THR A 54 -7.84 18.99 -8.46
N PRO A 55 -8.68 18.06 -7.97
CA PRO A 55 -8.42 17.39 -6.70
C PRO A 55 -7.02 16.76 -6.72
N GLY A 56 -6.37 16.73 -5.57
CA GLY A 56 -5.08 16.05 -5.45
C GLY A 56 -5.25 14.53 -5.62
N PHE A 57 -4.21 13.87 -6.13
CA PHE A 57 -4.23 12.42 -6.31
C PHE A 57 -4.22 11.70 -4.96
N ILE A 58 -4.87 10.55 -4.92
CA ILE A 58 -4.87 9.63 -3.79
C ILE A 58 -4.18 8.35 -4.26
N ASP A 59 -3.06 8.03 -3.63
CA ASP A 59 -2.32 6.80 -3.90
C ASP A 59 -2.61 5.78 -2.78
N LEU A 60 -3.39 4.75 -3.11
CA LEU A 60 -3.95 3.81 -2.14
C LEU A 60 -3.01 2.65 -1.79
N LEU A 61 -1.89 2.47 -2.52
CA LEU A 61 -0.93 1.40 -2.25
C LEU A 61 0.49 1.83 -2.61
N THR A 62 1.10 2.65 -1.77
CA THR A 62 2.50 3.02 -1.97
C THR A 62 3.44 2.07 -1.24
N GLN A 63 4.59 1.82 -1.86
CA GLN A 63 5.69 1.05 -1.28
C GLN A 63 7.02 1.77 -1.59
N PHE A 64 7.17 2.97 -1.09
CA PHE A 64 8.32 3.85 -1.39
C PHE A 64 9.68 3.26 -1.05
N GLN A 65 9.74 2.26 -0.15
CA GLN A 65 10.97 1.53 0.14
C GLN A 65 11.55 0.79 -1.08
N TYR A 66 10.76 0.57 -2.12
CA TYR A 66 11.19 -0.07 -3.37
C TYR A 66 11.50 0.94 -4.49
N THR A 67 11.46 2.24 -4.22
CA THR A 67 11.91 3.27 -5.17
C THR A 67 13.38 3.00 -5.53
N ASP A 68 13.74 3.14 -6.79
CA ASP A 68 15.06 2.82 -7.35
C ASP A 68 15.40 1.31 -7.44
N ILE A 69 14.50 0.41 -7.10
CA ILE A 69 14.68 -1.02 -7.36
C ILE A 69 14.55 -1.29 -8.86
N GLY A 70 15.45 -2.12 -9.39
CA GLY A 70 15.50 -2.43 -10.83
C GLY A 70 16.17 -1.36 -11.71
N ILE A 71 16.50 -0.19 -11.17
CA ILE A 71 17.30 0.81 -11.90
C ILE A 71 18.76 0.38 -11.85
N ALA A 72 19.39 0.28 -13.03
CA ALA A 72 20.80 -0.07 -13.14
C ALA A 72 21.66 0.89 -12.30
N LYS A 73 22.29 0.37 -11.24
CA LYS A 73 23.21 1.14 -10.40
C LYS A 73 24.62 1.08 -10.96
N PRO A 74 25.41 2.16 -10.86
CA PRO A 74 26.83 2.12 -11.21
C PRO A 74 27.54 0.98 -10.48
N GLN A 75 28.35 0.22 -11.19
CA GLN A 75 29.13 -0.88 -10.64
C GLN A 75 30.17 -0.36 -9.64
N GLY A 76 29.92 -0.59 -8.36
CA GLY A 76 30.89 -0.31 -7.30
C GLY A 76 30.48 -0.94 -5.97
N VAL A 77 31.34 -1.76 -5.39
CA VAL A 77 31.30 -2.27 -4.01
C VAL A 77 30.28 -3.38 -3.67
N LYS A 78 29.25 -3.65 -4.46
CA LYS A 78 28.15 -4.58 -4.06
C LYS A 78 28.33 -6.04 -4.49
N ASN A 79 29.48 -6.42 -5.03
CA ASN A 79 29.70 -7.78 -5.58
C ASN A 79 29.67 -8.91 -4.50
N LYS A 80 29.98 -8.63 -3.23
CA LYS A 80 30.00 -9.68 -2.19
C LYS A 80 28.59 -10.08 -1.74
N LEU A 81 27.71 -9.10 -1.54
CA LEU A 81 26.32 -9.35 -1.16
C LEU A 81 25.50 -9.87 -2.34
N LYS A 82 25.67 -9.30 -3.55
CA LYS A 82 25.08 -9.87 -4.78
C LYS A 82 25.54 -11.33 -4.99
N LYS A 83 26.79 -11.64 -4.73
CA LYS A 83 27.31 -13.00 -4.83
C LYS A 83 26.72 -13.92 -3.75
N PHE A 84 26.51 -13.42 -2.55
CA PHE A 84 25.85 -14.14 -1.46
C PHE A 84 24.36 -14.37 -1.76
N PHE A 85 23.63 -13.35 -2.21
CA PHE A 85 22.23 -13.48 -2.61
C PHE A 85 22.05 -14.27 -3.91
N LYS A 86 22.98 -14.18 -4.86
CA LYS A 86 23.01 -15.04 -6.05
C LYS A 86 23.27 -16.51 -5.67
N VAL A 87 24.10 -16.78 -4.66
CA VAL A 87 24.29 -18.11 -4.09
C VAL A 87 23.04 -18.56 -3.32
N LEU A 88 22.36 -17.68 -2.60
CA LEU A 88 21.06 -17.98 -1.98
C LEU A 88 19.98 -18.24 -3.04
N SER A 89 19.89 -17.42 -4.09
CA SER A 89 18.94 -17.63 -5.19
C SER A 89 19.26 -18.90 -5.99
N LEU A 90 20.52 -19.26 -6.14
CA LEU A 90 20.96 -20.55 -6.72
C LEU A 90 20.66 -21.71 -5.78
N LYS A 91 20.69 -21.49 -4.44
CA LYS A 91 20.34 -22.49 -3.43
C LYS A 91 18.82 -22.70 -3.33
N TYR A 92 18.03 -21.67 -3.62
CA TYR A 92 16.59 -21.76 -3.84
C TYR A 92 16.35 -21.93 -5.35
N ASN A 93 16.57 -23.15 -5.82
CA ASN A 93 16.45 -23.51 -7.23
C ASN A 93 15.09 -23.09 -7.77
N PHE A 94 15.04 -21.98 -8.52
CA PHE A 94 13.84 -21.57 -9.30
C PHE A 94 13.66 -22.48 -10.54
N ALA A 95 14.29 -23.66 -10.57
CA ALA A 95 14.09 -24.64 -11.61
C ALA A 95 12.60 -25.04 -11.61
N GLY A 96 11.94 -24.84 -12.72
CA GLY A 96 10.51 -25.12 -12.88
C GLY A 96 9.58 -23.92 -12.66
N VAL A 97 10.08 -22.77 -12.16
CA VAL A 97 9.28 -21.53 -12.05
C VAL A 97 9.33 -20.76 -13.37
N SER A 98 8.18 -20.39 -13.88
CA SER A 98 8.08 -19.54 -15.09
C SER A 98 8.81 -18.22 -14.90
N GLN A 99 9.45 -17.72 -15.95
CA GLN A 99 10.04 -16.37 -15.96
C GLN A 99 8.97 -15.28 -15.80
N GLU A 100 7.75 -15.58 -16.18
CA GLU A 100 6.60 -14.70 -16.09
C GLU A 100 5.90 -14.76 -14.69
N SER A 101 6.29 -15.70 -13.82
CA SER A 101 5.69 -15.86 -12.49
C SER A 101 5.81 -14.58 -11.68
N TYR A 102 4.69 -14.13 -11.12
CA TYR A 102 4.60 -13.00 -10.21
C TYR A 102 5.51 -13.20 -8.99
N SER A 103 5.47 -14.39 -8.40
CA SER A 103 6.28 -14.74 -7.23
C SER A 103 7.78 -14.65 -7.50
N ARG A 104 8.22 -14.99 -8.70
CA ARG A 104 9.61 -14.83 -9.13
C ARG A 104 10.01 -13.36 -9.24
N LYS A 105 9.19 -12.55 -9.91
CA LYS A 105 9.43 -11.10 -10.03
C LYS A 105 9.56 -10.43 -8.66
N TRP A 106 8.70 -10.81 -7.71
CA TRP A 106 8.81 -10.33 -6.34
C TRP A 106 10.09 -10.79 -5.63
N ALA A 107 10.51 -12.03 -5.81
CA ALA A 107 11.76 -12.52 -5.23
C ALA A 107 12.98 -11.74 -5.76
N GLU A 108 12.98 -11.34 -7.03
CA GLU A 108 14.01 -10.48 -7.63
C GLU A 108 14.00 -9.07 -7.00
N ILE A 109 12.84 -8.43 -6.88
CA ILE A 109 12.65 -7.13 -6.20
C ILE A 109 13.17 -7.19 -4.77
N LEU A 110 12.80 -8.22 -4.01
CA LEU A 110 13.26 -8.41 -2.64
C LEU A 110 14.76 -8.66 -2.56
N THR A 111 15.35 -9.37 -3.52
CA THR A 111 16.80 -9.58 -3.60
C THR A 111 17.52 -8.24 -3.75
N ASP A 112 17.08 -7.39 -4.64
CA ASP A 112 17.65 -6.06 -4.82
C ASP A 112 17.45 -5.20 -3.58
N TYR A 113 16.25 -5.20 -2.98
CA TYR A 113 15.97 -4.47 -1.76
C TYR A 113 16.85 -4.90 -0.58
N PHE A 114 17.03 -6.20 -0.37
CA PHE A 114 17.89 -6.70 0.71
C PHE A 114 19.37 -6.41 0.49
N SER A 115 19.79 -6.15 -0.75
CA SER A 115 21.15 -5.73 -1.06
C SER A 115 21.46 -4.28 -0.69
N LEU A 116 20.45 -3.45 -0.44
CA LEU A 116 20.60 -2.06 -0.04
C LEU A 116 20.99 -1.96 1.44
N ASP A 117 21.89 -1.03 1.75
CA ASP A 117 22.16 -0.66 3.13
C ASP A 117 21.03 0.20 3.72
N ARG A 118 21.18 0.59 5.00
CA ARG A 118 20.15 1.36 5.71
C ARG A 118 19.94 2.75 5.11
N GLU A 119 21.02 3.42 4.74
CA GLU A 119 20.97 4.80 4.22
C GLU A 119 20.38 4.83 2.82
N GLU A 120 20.75 3.89 1.98
CA GLU A 120 20.17 3.71 0.65
C GLU A 120 18.67 3.46 0.70
N LYS A 121 18.20 2.61 1.63
CA LYS A 121 16.76 2.36 1.84
C LYS A 121 16.03 3.62 2.27
N ILE A 122 16.60 4.41 3.17
CA ILE A 122 15.99 5.69 3.62
C ILE A 122 16.00 6.71 2.47
N SER A 123 17.09 6.78 1.70
CA SER A 123 17.19 7.68 0.55
C SER A 123 16.17 7.34 -0.53
N ALA A 124 16.05 6.07 -0.90
CA ALA A 124 15.05 5.59 -1.86
C ALA A 124 13.63 5.91 -1.39
N PHE A 125 13.34 5.67 -0.11
CA PHE A 125 12.05 5.98 0.48
C PHE A 125 11.71 7.48 0.38
N LYS A 126 12.63 8.37 0.79
CA LYS A 126 12.45 9.83 0.71
C LYS A 126 12.25 10.29 -0.73
N LYS A 127 12.99 9.73 -1.68
CA LYS A 127 12.85 10.04 -3.10
C LYS A 127 11.46 9.67 -3.62
N GLY A 128 10.95 8.47 -3.28
CA GLY A 128 9.60 8.05 -3.63
C GLY A 128 8.52 8.99 -3.07
N VAL A 129 8.62 9.35 -1.79
CA VAL A 129 7.72 10.32 -1.15
C VAL A 129 7.75 11.66 -1.88
N THR A 130 8.95 12.20 -2.13
CA THR A 130 9.10 13.49 -2.81
C THR A 130 8.51 13.45 -4.22
N SER A 131 8.81 12.40 -4.97
CA SER A 131 8.28 12.22 -6.33
C SER A 131 6.74 12.18 -6.33
N SER A 132 6.14 11.43 -5.41
CA SER A 132 4.70 11.32 -5.28
C SER A 132 4.04 12.69 -4.99
N ILE A 133 4.59 13.45 -4.03
CA ILE A 133 4.08 14.79 -3.69
C ILE A 133 4.25 15.76 -4.87
N MET A 134 5.39 15.74 -5.52
CA MET A 134 5.66 16.61 -6.69
C MET A 134 4.77 16.29 -7.88
N SER A 135 4.25 15.07 -7.96
CA SER A 135 3.26 14.66 -8.97
C SER A 135 1.82 15.04 -8.62
N GLY A 136 1.61 15.75 -7.49
CA GLY A 136 0.29 16.20 -7.08
C GLY A 136 -0.48 15.26 -6.16
N THR A 137 0.18 14.25 -5.57
CA THR A 137 -0.44 13.37 -4.58
C THR A 137 -0.62 14.12 -3.26
N THR A 138 -1.84 14.11 -2.72
CA THR A 138 -2.22 14.76 -1.47
C THR A 138 -2.69 13.80 -0.38
N CYS A 139 -2.84 12.52 -0.73
CA CYS A 139 -3.14 11.45 0.21
C CYS A 139 -2.42 10.18 -0.21
N ILE A 140 -1.73 9.54 0.73
CA ILE A 140 -0.99 8.30 0.48
C ILE A 140 -1.39 7.20 1.47
N ALA A 141 -1.37 5.95 0.99
CA ALA A 141 -1.45 4.76 1.83
C ALA A 141 -0.15 3.95 1.68
N GLN A 142 0.80 4.23 2.56
CA GLN A 142 2.11 3.60 2.58
C GLN A 142 2.08 2.26 3.30
N VAL A 143 2.55 1.22 2.64
CA VAL A 143 2.74 -0.11 3.23
C VAL A 143 4.21 -0.36 3.55
N SER A 144 4.52 -0.77 4.77
CA SER A 144 5.88 -1.12 5.17
C SER A 144 5.92 -2.17 6.28
N LYS A 145 6.94 -3.03 6.24
CA LYS A 145 7.30 -3.92 7.36
C LYS A 145 8.15 -3.24 8.42
N GLU A 146 8.74 -2.08 8.08
CA GLU A 146 9.76 -1.43 8.88
C GLU A 146 9.21 -0.15 9.52
N PHE A 147 9.22 -0.11 10.84
CA PHE A 147 8.74 1.04 11.62
C PHE A 147 9.61 2.30 11.47
N LYS A 148 10.85 2.16 11.00
CA LYS A 148 11.79 3.27 10.81
C LYS A 148 11.31 4.37 9.85
N TYR A 149 10.33 4.08 9.01
CA TYR A 149 9.76 5.07 8.09
C TYR A 149 8.65 5.92 8.72
N PHE A 150 8.22 5.59 9.93
CA PHE A 150 7.16 6.33 10.62
C PHE A 150 7.48 7.82 10.75
N ASP A 151 8.67 8.18 11.22
CA ASP A 151 9.07 9.59 11.41
C ASP A 151 9.05 10.40 10.11
N ILE A 152 9.35 9.76 8.98
CA ILE A 152 9.31 10.41 7.67
C ILE A 152 7.86 10.70 7.29
N ILE A 153 7.00 9.68 7.37
CA ILE A 153 5.58 9.77 7.01
C ILE A 153 4.83 10.71 7.96
N ASN A 154 5.12 10.64 9.26
CA ASN A 154 4.43 11.43 10.28
C ASN A 154 4.66 12.95 10.17
N ARG A 155 5.72 13.37 9.46
CA ARG A 155 6.05 14.80 9.23
C ARG A 155 5.52 15.34 7.91
N LEU A 156 4.84 14.52 7.11
CA LEU A 156 4.33 14.96 5.81
C LEU A 156 3.15 15.92 5.99
N PRO A 157 3.10 16.99 5.20
CA PRO A 157 2.00 17.96 5.26
C PRO A 157 0.74 17.48 4.53
N ILE A 158 0.72 16.24 4.07
CA ILE A 158 -0.40 15.61 3.36
C ILE A 158 -1.04 14.52 4.22
N LYS A 159 -2.28 14.20 3.92
CA LYS A 159 -2.96 13.09 4.59
C LYS A 159 -2.26 11.77 4.27
N ASN A 160 -1.97 10.99 5.30
CA ASN A 160 -1.25 9.75 5.10
C ASN A 160 -1.77 8.62 6.00
N TYR A 161 -1.75 7.43 5.44
CA TYR A 161 -2.08 6.18 6.11
C TYR A 161 -0.86 5.28 6.08
N LEU A 162 -0.33 4.90 7.22
CA LEU A 162 0.79 3.97 7.32
C LEU A 162 0.26 2.60 7.75
N PHE A 163 0.32 1.64 6.83
CA PHE A 163 -0.06 0.26 7.07
C PHE A 163 1.19 -0.58 7.39
N PHE A 164 1.19 -1.18 8.58
CA PHE A 164 2.25 -2.12 8.93
C PHE A 164 1.92 -3.50 8.39
N GLU A 165 2.82 -3.99 7.53
CA GLU A 165 2.68 -5.28 6.87
C GLU A 165 3.15 -6.41 7.78
N VAL A 166 2.27 -7.39 8.00
CA VAL A 166 2.49 -8.50 8.93
C VAL A 166 2.33 -9.85 8.24
N PHE A 167 3.27 -10.74 8.52
CA PHE A 167 3.28 -12.12 8.06
C PHE A 167 3.33 -13.08 9.23
N ALA A 168 2.84 -14.27 9.07
CA ALA A 168 3.14 -15.40 9.93
C ALA A 168 2.75 -16.72 9.27
N ASP A 169 3.66 -17.66 9.28
CA ASP A 169 3.51 -19.00 8.70
C ASP A 169 3.01 -20.06 9.70
N THR A 170 3.00 -19.74 10.99
CA THR A 170 2.58 -20.67 12.04
C THR A 170 1.76 -20.01 13.12
N LYS A 171 1.00 -20.82 13.86
CA LYS A 171 0.22 -20.36 15.03
C LYS A 171 1.08 -19.63 16.07
N ASN A 172 2.29 -20.12 16.34
CA ASN A 172 3.19 -19.52 17.33
C ASN A 172 3.75 -18.17 16.84
N LYS A 173 4.22 -18.10 15.59
CA LYS A 173 4.66 -16.83 14.97
C LYS A 173 3.49 -15.85 14.90
N SER A 174 2.27 -16.29 14.59
CA SER A 174 1.07 -15.43 14.60
C SER A 174 0.86 -14.76 15.94
N LYS A 175 0.95 -15.51 17.05
CA LYS A 175 0.81 -14.95 18.40
C LYS A 175 1.94 -13.97 18.74
N LYS A 176 3.19 -14.32 18.38
CA LYS A 176 4.37 -13.48 18.64
C LYS A 176 4.29 -12.17 17.86
N ASN A 177 4.05 -12.26 16.55
CA ASN A 177 3.98 -11.08 15.67
C ASN A 177 2.79 -10.19 16.01
N PHE A 178 1.65 -10.77 16.37
CA PHE A 178 0.50 -10.01 16.84
C PHE A 178 0.84 -9.17 18.09
N LYS A 179 1.46 -9.77 19.11
CA LYS A 179 1.84 -9.05 20.34
C LYS A 179 2.82 -7.91 20.05
N LEU A 180 3.85 -8.19 19.24
CA LEU A 180 4.87 -7.20 18.87
C LEU A 180 4.25 -6.04 18.10
N VAL A 181 3.56 -6.32 17.02
CA VAL A 181 2.98 -5.29 16.14
C VAL A 181 1.92 -4.49 16.89
N ARG A 182 1.07 -5.14 17.67
CA ARG A 182 0.08 -4.46 18.51
C ARG A 182 0.74 -3.44 19.44
N SER A 183 1.77 -3.83 20.18
CA SER A 183 2.46 -2.94 21.12
C SER A 183 3.06 -1.73 20.42
N VAL A 184 3.72 -1.95 19.26
CA VAL A 184 4.31 -0.85 18.48
C VAL A 184 3.24 0.06 17.88
N VAL A 185 2.17 -0.51 17.33
CA VAL A 185 1.07 0.26 16.73
C VAL A 185 0.36 1.12 17.77
N GLU A 186 0.12 0.60 18.97
CA GLU A 186 -0.47 1.36 20.08
C GLU A 186 0.41 2.55 20.47
N ASP A 187 1.73 2.37 20.52
CA ASP A 187 2.70 3.45 20.76
C ASP A 187 2.69 4.50 19.64
N LEU A 188 2.72 4.06 18.39
CA LEU A 188 2.70 4.97 17.23
C LEU A 188 1.38 5.75 17.11
N ILE A 189 0.25 5.14 17.47
CA ILE A 189 -1.05 5.85 17.52
C ILE A 189 -1.00 6.99 18.54
N PHE A 190 -0.32 6.80 19.64
CA PHE A 190 -0.16 7.85 20.66
C PHE A 190 0.73 9.01 20.16
N HIS A 191 1.76 8.74 19.36
CA HIS A 191 2.74 9.72 18.90
C HIS A 191 2.46 10.28 17.49
N LYS A 192 1.41 9.83 16.81
CA LYS A 192 1.10 10.30 15.45
C LYS A 192 0.59 11.74 15.41
N GLY A 193 0.97 12.47 14.35
CA GLY A 193 0.39 13.76 14.01
C GLY A 193 -1.04 13.65 13.45
N GLU A 194 -1.68 14.79 13.31
CA GLU A 194 -3.09 14.88 12.84
C GLU A 194 -3.30 14.29 11.44
N ASN A 195 -2.35 14.49 10.55
CA ASN A 195 -2.44 14.00 9.16
C ASN A 195 -2.12 12.51 9.02
N THR A 196 -1.63 11.86 10.09
CA THR A 196 -1.18 10.47 10.05
C THR A 196 -2.22 9.52 10.64
N HIS A 197 -2.53 8.48 9.91
CA HIS A 197 -3.38 7.38 10.34
C HIS A 197 -2.58 6.07 10.32
N ILE A 198 -2.80 5.22 11.30
CA ILE A 198 -2.13 3.93 11.41
C ILE A 198 -3.12 2.81 11.08
N GLY A 199 -2.68 1.87 10.28
CA GLY A 199 -3.41 0.67 9.92
C GLY A 199 -2.54 -0.59 9.96
N ILE A 200 -3.16 -1.72 9.73
CA ILE A 200 -2.48 -3.03 9.63
C ILE A 200 -2.70 -3.58 8.22
N MET A 201 -1.64 -4.11 7.62
CA MET A 201 -1.76 -4.91 6.41
C MET A 201 -1.41 -6.36 6.71
N LEU A 202 -2.35 -7.25 6.48
CA LEU A 202 -2.07 -8.67 6.38
C LEU A 202 -1.69 -8.95 4.92
N ASN A 203 -0.47 -9.43 4.70
CA ASN A 203 0.18 -9.37 3.38
C ASN A 203 -0.68 -9.94 2.24
N SER A 204 -1.03 -11.22 2.33
CA SER A 204 -1.80 -11.93 1.29
C SER A 204 -2.49 -13.15 1.89
N MET A 205 -3.38 -13.76 1.14
CA MET A 205 -4.05 -14.99 1.58
C MET A 205 -3.05 -16.11 1.86
N SER A 206 -2.08 -16.28 0.97
CA SER A 206 -1.08 -17.34 1.04
C SER A 206 0.04 -17.07 2.07
N GLY A 207 0.32 -15.79 2.38
CA GLY A 207 1.40 -15.38 3.30
C GLY A 207 1.00 -15.31 4.77
N VAL A 208 -0.26 -15.59 5.12
CA VAL A 208 -0.79 -15.35 6.47
C VAL A 208 -1.56 -16.55 7.00
N HIS A 209 -1.02 -17.14 8.08
CA HIS A 209 -1.69 -18.25 8.78
C HIS A 209 -3.03 -17.81 9.38
N LYS A 210 -4.06 -18.67 9.31
CA LYS A 210 -5.44 -18.41 9.80
C LYS A 210 -5.51 -17.82 11.22
N LYS A 211 -4.57 -18.16 12.10
CA LYS A 211 -4.52 -17.62 13.46
C LYS A 211 -4.21 -16.13 13.49
N LEU A 212 -3.38 -15.64 12.56
CA LEU A 212 -3.05 -14.21 12.49
C LEU A 212 -4.26 -13.41 11.99
N TRP A 213 -4.97 -13.93 10.98
CA TRP A 213 -6.24 -13.38 10.52
C TRP A 213 -7.22 -13.19 11.68
N ALA A 214 -7.47 -14.25 12.44
CA ALA A 214 -8.40 -14.21 13.57
C ALA A 214 -8.00 -13.22 14.68
N LEU A 215 -6.69 -12.99 14.89
CA LEU A 215 -6.21 -12.03 15.89
C LEU A 215 -6.40 -10.60 15.43
N PHE A 216 -5.99 -10.28 14.19
CA PHE A 216 -6.09 -8.92 13.68
C PHE A 216 -7.52 -8.52 13.29
N SER A 217 -8.34 -9.40 12.75
CA SER A 217 -9.77 -9.11 12.49
C SER A 217 -10.50 -8.67 13.77
N LYS A 218 -10.15 -9.28 14.90
CA LYS A 218 -10.70 -8.88 16.20
C LYS A 218 -10.13 -7.54 16.70
N TYR A 219 -8.83 -7.32 16.53
CA TYR A 219 -8.13 -6.11 16.97
C TYR A 219 -8.50 -4.89 16.12
N CYS A 220 -8.60 -5.05 14.81
CA CYS A 220 -8.83 -3.96 13.86
C CYS A 220 -10.30 -3.57 13.68
N ARG A 221 -11.21 -3.91 14.60
CA ARG A 221 -12.64 -3.56 14.47
C ARG A 221 -12.88 -2.05 14.29
N ASN A 222 -12.03 -1.23 14.89
CA ASN A 222 -12.11 0.24 14.85
C ASN A 222 -10.93 0.88 14.09
N MET A 223 -10.09 0.06 13.45
CA MET A 223 -8.91 0.48 12.70
C MET A 223 -9.03 -0.03 11.26
N LEU A 224 -8.42 0.68 10.32
CA LEU A 224 -8.32 0.19 8.95
C LEU A 224 -7.37 -1.01 8.89
N MET A 225 -7.80 -2.03 8.18
CA MET A 225 -7.00 -3.18 7.82
C MET A 225 -6.93 -3.28 6.30
N MET A 226 -5.78 -3.62 5.78
CA MET A 226 -5.57 -3.83 4.35
C MET A 226 -5.09 -5.26 4.10
N THR A 227 -5.40 -5.81 2.95
CA THR A 227 -4.80 -7.05 2.46
C THR A 227 -4.67 -7.03 0.95
N ARG A 228 -3.62 -7.67 0.42
CA ARG A 228 -3.60 -8.09 -0.98
C ARG A 228 -4.48 -9.31 -1.15
N PHE A 229 -5.13 -9.37 -2.28
CA PHE A 229 -6.20 -10.32 -2.48
C PHE A 229 -6.29 -10.66 -3.96
N ALA A 230 -6.23 -11.95 -4.28
CA ALA A 230 -6.30 -12.44 -5.65
C ALA A 230 -5.38 -11.65 -6.60
N GLU A 231 -4.16 -11.37 -6.13
CA GLU A 231 -3.21 -10.48 -6.79
C GLU A 231 -2.60 -11.11 -8.04
N SER A 232 -2.48 -12.44 -8.05
CA SER A 232 -1.83 -13.19 -9.11
C SER A 232 -2.42 -14.57 -9.32
N GLN A 233 -2.20 -15.15 -10.50
CA GLN A 233 -2.54 -16.54 -10.78
C GLN A 233 -1.87 -17.49 -9.79
N ASP A 234 -0.64 -17.22 -9.37
CA ASP A 234 0.07 -18.03 -8.37
C ASP A 234 -0.73 -18.16 -7.05
N GLU A 235 -1.48 -17.12 -6.64
CA GLU A 235 -2.29 -17.16 -5.43
C GLU A 235 -3.60 -17.94 -5.64
N ILE A 236 -4.18 -17.88 -6.83
CA ILE A 236 -5.36 -18.69 -7.20
C ILE A 236 -4.98 -20.17 -7.22
N ASP A 237 -3.88 -20.52 -7.91
CA ASP A 237 -3.38 -21.90 -7.95
C ASP A 237 -3.08 -22.44 -6.55
N TRP A 238 -2.60 -21.59 -5.65
CA TRP A 238 -2.38 -21.95 -4.25
C TRP A 238 -3.71 -22.26 -3.55
N LEU A 239 -4.77 -21.49 -3.78
CA LEU A 239 -6.11 -21.78 -3.22
C LEU A 239 -6.69 -23.10 -3.74
N GLU A 240 -6.55 -23.34 -5.02
CA GLU A 240 -7.13 -24.53 -5.68
C GLU A 240 -6.35 -25.80 -5.31
N HIS A 241 -5.04 -25.77 -5.44
CA HIS A 241 -4.21 -26.97 -5.35
C HIS A 241 -3.50 -27.14 -4.00
N GLY A 242 -3.43 -26.05 -3.21
CA GLY A 242 -2.70 -26.03 -1.93
C GLY A 242 -1.19 -25.86 -2.09
N PHE A 243 -0.71 -25.55 -3.28
CA PHE A 243 0.67 -25.21 -3.61
C PHE A 243 0.74 -24.45 -4.93
N SER A 244 1.74 -23.59 -5.08
CA SER A 244 2.05 -22.89 -6.33
C SER A 244 3.42 -22.22 -6.21
N ASP A 245 3.76 -21.35 -7.15
CA ASP A 245 4.99 -20.56 -7.10
C ASP A 245 5.08 -19.62 -5.87
N VAL A 246 3.97 -19.31 -5.20
CA VAL A 246 4.01 -18.58 -3.92
C VAL A 246 4.80 -19.32 -2.84
N ASP A 247 4.85 -20.64 -2.87
CA ASP A 247 5.62 -21.43 -1.91
C ASP A 247 7.13 -21.16 -2.04
N ILE A 248 7.60 -20.84 -3.25
CA ILE A 248 8.99 -20.49 -3.52
C ILE A 248 9.29 -19.10 -2.97
N LEU A 249 8.41 -18.13 -3.21
CA LEU A 249 8.52 -16.79 -2.63
C LEU A 249 8.51 -16.85 -1.10
N HIS A 250 7.62 -17.63 -0.49
CA HIS A 250 7.58 -17.82 0.96
C HIS A 250 8.88 -18.41 1.49
N LYS A 251 9.39 -19.43 0.84
CA LYS A 251 10.68 -20.04 1.21
C LYS A 251 11.83 -19.04 1.10
N PHE A 252 11.85 -18.23 0.04
CA PHE A 252 12.81 -17.13 -0.12
C PHE A 252 12.74 -16.13 1.05
N MET A 253 11.52 -15.83 1.53
CA MET A 253 11.28 -14.96 2.67
C MET A 253 11.53 -15.63 4.03
N GLY A 254 11.97 -16.89 4.08
CA GLY A 254 12.18 -17.66 5.32
C GLY A 254 10.89 -18.10 6.00
N LEU A 255 9.79 -18.14 5.26
CA LEU A 255 8.51 -18.67 5.73
C LEU A 255 8.43 -20.18 5.46
N ARG A 256 7.74 -20.90 6.33
CA ARG A 256 7.36 -22.29 6.10
C ARG A 256 6.17 -22.30 5.12
N LYS A 257 5.98 -23.44 4.46
CA LYS A 257 4.79 -23.66 3.65
C LYS A 257 3.51 -23.40 4.46
N ILE A 258 2.64 -22.57 3.92
CA ILE A 258 1.28 -22.36 4.41
C ILE A 258 0.36 -23.02 3.39
N SER A 259 -0.46 -23.95 3.85
CA SER A 259 -1.53 -24.49 3.00
C SER A 259 -2.82 -23.73 3.28
N PRO A 260 -3.72 -23.55 2.30
CA PRO A 260 -5.03 -23.03 2.57
C PRO A 260 -5.73 -23.91 3.61
N TYR A 261 -6.54 -23.33 4.47
CA TYR A 261 -7.26 -24.11 5.49
C TYR A 261 -8.36 -24.98 4.88
N GLU A 262 -8.79 -24.63 3.68
CA GLU A 262 -9.73 -25.35 2.83
C GLU A 262 -9.35 -25.04 1.38
N LYS A 263 -9.39 -26.04 0.52
CA LYS A 263 -9.08 -25.91 -0.91
C LYS A 263 -10.35 -25.63 -1.71
N GLU A 264 -10.15 -25.25 -2.97
CA GLU A 264 -11.21 -25.04 -3.94
C GLU A 264 -12.20 -23.93 -3.52
N LEU A 265 -11.80 -23.09 -2.57
CA LEU A 265 -12.55 -21.88 -2.25
C LEU A 265 -12.19 -20.77 -3.23
N THR A 266 -13.17 -19.95 -3.57
CA THR A 266 -12.89 -18.69 -4.23
C THR A 266 -12.21 -17.70 -3.25
N PRO A 267 -11.47 -16.71 -3.74
CA PRO A 267 -10.81 -15.72 -2.90
C PRO A 267 -11.74 -15.06 -1.87
N VAL A 268 -12.93 -14.61 -2.27
CA VAL A 268 -13.89 -13.99 -1.36
C VAL A 268 -14.35 -14.97 -0.29
N ARG A 269 -14.73 -16.18 -0.68
CA ARG A 269 -15.16 -17.24 0.26
C ARG A 269 -14.06 -17.59 1.26
N TYR A 270 -12.80 -17.58 0.82
CA TYR A 270 -11.67 -17.83 1.72
C TYR A 270 -11.59 -16.81 2.85
N LEU A 271 -11.67 -15.51 2.54
CA LEU A 271 -11.63 -14.44 3.54
C LEU A 271 -12.95 -14.31 4.32
N GLU A 272 -14.10 -14.58 3.71
CA GLU A 272 -15.40 -14.58 4.37
C GLU A 272 -15.45 -15.64 5.47
N ASN A 273 -15.02 -16.87 5.19
CA ASN A 273 -14.96 -17.96 6.17
C ASN A 273 -14.00 -17.64 7.34
N LEU A 274 -12.97 -16.83 7.09
CA LEU A 274 -12.09 -16.31 8.14
C LEU A 274 -12.71 -15.14 8.93
N LYS A 275 -13.91 -14.66 8.52
CA LYS A 275 -14.61 -13.51 9.10
C LYS A 275 -13.79 -12.23 9.09
N VAL A 276 -13.05 -12.01 8.00
CA VAL A 276 -12.14 -10.88 7.82
C VAL A 276 -12.85 -9.70 7.17
N LEU A 277 -13.70 -9.99 6.17
CA LEU A 277 -14.33 -8.98 5.33
C LEU A 277 -15.31 -8.11 6.12
N THR A 278 -15.01 -6.84 6.24
CA THR A 278 -15.82 -5.82 6.90
C THR A 278 -15.63 -4.46 6.23
N LYS A 279 -16.50 -3.50 6.52
CA LYS A 279 -16.38 -2.10 6.03
C LYS A 279 -15.06 -1.39 6.41
N LYS A 280 -14.25 -1.97 7.29
CA LYS A 280 -12.94 -1.45 7.71
C LYS A 280 -11.78 -2.12 6.99
N VAL A 281 -12.07 -3.07 6.09
CA VAL A 281 -11.06 -3.75 5.30
C VAL A 281 -10.95 -3.10 3.92
N LEU A 282 -9.73 -2.83 3.53
CA LEU A 282 -9.34 -2.41 2.19
C LEU A 282 -8.72 -3.62 1.48
N VAL A 283 -9.26 -3.97 0.35
CA VAL A 283 -8.77 -5.06 -0.49
C VAL A 283 -7.99 -4.46 -1.65
N ALA A 284 -6.71 -4.78 -1.72
CA ALA A 284 -5.82 -4.29 -2.77
C ALA A 284 -5.67 -5.34 -3.86
N ASN A 285 -5.60 -4.92 -5.11
CA ASN A 285 -5.40 -5.67 -6.34
C ASN A 285 -6.67 -6.32 -6.88
N ALA A 286 -7.15 -7.43 -6.30
CA ALA A 286 -8.34 -8.17 -6.75
C ALA A 286 -8.35 -8.55 -8.26
N ASN A 287 -7.15 -8.70 -8.88
CA ASN A 287 -6.99 -8.87 -10.32
C ASN A 287 -7.59 -10.18 -10.86
N TYR A 288 -7.75 -11.18 -9.98
CA TYR A 288 -8.25 -12.53 -10.30
C TYR A 288 -9.53 -12.87 -9.51
N ALA A 289 -10.31 -11.85 -9.18
CA ALA A 289 -11.58 -11.99 -8.46
C ALA A 289 -12.70 -11.18 -9.16
N GLU A 290 -12.61 -11.01 -10.47
CA GLU A 290 -13.55 -10.17 -11.24
C GLU A 290 -15.01 -10.59 -11.01
N ASP A 291 -15.29 -11.88 -11.03
CA ASP A 291 -16.63 -12.44 -10.82
C ASP A 291 -17.16 -12.26 -9.37
N GLU A 292 -16.30 -11.86 -8.43
CA GLU A 292 -16.63 -11.70 -7.02
C GLU A 292 -16.64 -10.24 -6.54
N LEU A 293 -16.33 -9.25 -7.41
CA LEU A 293 -16.26 -7.84 -7.04
C LEU A 293 -17.63 -7.32 -6.55
N GLU A 294 -18.70 -7.78 -7.16
CA GLU A 294 -20.06 -7.41 -6.79
C GLU A 294 -20.37 -7.88 -5.35
N GLN A 295 -20.00 -9.12 -5.01
CA GLN A 295 -20.12 -9.65 -3.66
C GLN A 295 -19.33 -8.84 -2.63
N LEU A 296 -18.10 -8.44 -2.94
CA LEU A 296 -17.30 -7.56 -2.07
C LEU A 296 -18.00 -6.21 -1.85
N ALA A 297 -18.56 -5.62 -2.90
CA ALA A 297 -19.28 -4.36 -2.83
C ALA A 297 -20.54 -4.47 -1.95
N GLU A 298 -21.34 -5.52 -2.09
CA GLU A 298 -22.50 -5.81 -1.24
C GLU A 298 -22.14 -5.94 0.25
N MET A 299 -21.00 -6.53 0.55
CA MET A 299 -20.46 -6.62 1.92
C MET A 299 -19.95 -5.27 2.45
N GLY A 300 -19.92 -4.23 1.60
CA GLY A 300 -19.40 -2.90 1.90
C GLY A 300 -17.87 -2.87 2.07
N VAL A 301 -17.17 -3.87 1.57
CA VAL A 301 -15.71 -3.93 1.48
C VAL A 301 -15.25 -2.97 0.38
N LYS A 302 -14.20 -2.23 0.62
CA LYS A 302 -13.59 -1.34 -0.39
C LYS A 302 -12.42 -2.06 -1.04
N PHE A 303 -12.40 -2.04 -2.38
CA PHE A 303 -11.33 -2.63 -3.17
C PHE A 303 -10.81 -1.64 -4.22
N PHE A 304 -9.57 -1.84 -4.68
CA PHE A 304 -8.88 -0.99 -5.65
C PHE A 304 -7.71 -1.74 -6.30
#